data_a30e698651d64ad40b68cade39bd0c2a
#
_entry.id   a30e698651d64ad40b68cade39bd0c2a
#
_cell.length_a   1.000
_cell.length_b   1.000
_cell.length_c   1.000
_cell.angle_alpha   90.00
_cell.angle_beta   90.00
_cell.angle_gamma   90.00
#
_symmetry.space_group_name_H-M   'P 1'
#
loop_
_entity.id
_entity.type
_entity.pdbx_description
1 polymer ?
#
loop_
_entity_poly.entity_id
_entity_poly.type
_entity_poly.pdbx_seq_one_letter_code
_entity_poly.pdbx_strand_id
1 'polypeptide(L)'
;MLKYEHVNVAVSRTNILNDINITFPKGQITTIIGPNGCGKTTLLQCLNGCSKVTAGTITVDNENILSLPLKERAKRIAFLPQIRTVIPVLPVRTLVEHGRFPYLGFTRRKTDKDNEIVNNSMEFTNVMPYSEDNADTLSGGIRQRVFFSMILAQDSRIIIMDEPVTYLDLEGKRTFFSMVNKLKKSGKTIILVLHDLSDAIRISDNLVIMNGRKIAISDTPANCLKTHIIEDVFHTTYKKFSDDEGDYYIFM
;
A
#
# COMPACT_ATOMS: atom_id res chain seq x y z
N MET A 1 4.23 8.94 11.88
CA MET A 1 5.28 8.96 10.84
C MET A 1 5.97 7.61 10.85
N LEU A 2 6.06 6.95 9.69
CA LEU A 2 6.79 5.67 9.55
C LEU A 2 8.20 5.97 9.05
N LYS A 3 9.23 5.40 9.69
CA LYS A 3 10.64 5.66 9.37
C LYS A 3 11.45 4.36 9.39
N TYR A 4 12.32 4.21 8.43
CA TYR A 4 13.35 3.17 8.33
C TYR A 4 14.72 3.84 8.52
N GLU A 5 15.56 3.28 9.39
CA GLU A 5 16.89 3.78 9.70
C GLU A 5 17.88 2.62 9.60
N HIS A 6 18.82 2.74 8.64
CA HIS A 6 19.88 1.77 8.38
C HIS A 6 19.37 0.32 8.22
N VAL A 7 18.17 0.15 7.63
CA VAL A 7 17.53 -1.16 7.53
C VAL A 7 18.19 -2.03 6.47
N ASN A 8 18.59 -3.22 6.89
CA ASN A 8 19.14 -4.27 6.03
C ASN A 8 18.27 -5.53 6.12
N VAL A 9 18.11 -6.21 4.99
CA VAL A 9 17.39 -7.49 4.89
C VAL A 9 18.19 -8.45 4.04
N ALA A 10 18.41 -9.65 4.56
CA ALA A 10 19.05 -10.74 3.81
C ALA A 10 18.17 -11.99 3.84
N VAL A 11 18.14 -12.71 2.72
CA VAL A 11 17.49 -14.00 2.57
C VAL A 11 18.53 -14.99 2.04
N SER A 12 18.76 -16.10 2.77
CA SER A 12 19.71 -17.16 2.37
C SER A 12 21.08 -16.62 1.92
N ARG A 13 21.70 -15.70 2.69
CA ARG A 13 22.98 -15.02 2.41
C ARG A 13 22.97 -13.99 1.29
N THR A 14 21.83 -13.71 0.65
CA THR A 14 21.71 -12.66 -0.35
C THR A 14 21.10 -11.43 0.29
N ASN A 15 21.79 -10.30 0.23
CA ASN A 15 21.22 -9.02 0.67
C ASN A 15 20.14 -8.58 -0.31
N ILE A 16 18.93 -8.38 0.19
CA ILE A 16 17.77 -7.92 -0.58
C ILE A 16 17.55 -6.43 -0.40
N LEU A 17 17.87 -5.91 0.80
CA LEU A 17 17.84 -4.47 1.09
C LEU A 17 19.16 -4.10 1.74
N ASN A 18 19.75 -2.97 1.30
CA ASN A 18 21.05 -2.48 1.77
C ASN A 18 20.91 -1.06 2.27
N ASP A 19 21.10 -0.87 3.57
CA ASP A 19 21.15 0.44 4.23
C ASP A 19 19.98 1.36 3.85
N ILE A 20 18.76 0.86 4.02
CA ILE A 20 17.56 1.61 3.70
C ILE A 20 17.32 2.69 4.75
N ASN A 21 17.35 3.94 4.28
CA ASN A 21 17.02 5.12 5.06
C ASN A 21 15.89 5.87 4.36
N ILE A 22 14.68 5.86 4.95
CA ILE A 22 13.49 6.49 4.36
C ILE A 22 12.49 6.89 5.43
N THR A 23 11.81 8.00 5.17
CA THR A 23 10.70 8.50 5.98
C THR A 23 9.44 8.62 5.12
N PHE A 24 8.35 8.05 5.60
CA PHE A 24 7.03 8.19 5.01
C PHE A 24 6.25 9.25 5.79
N PRO A 25 5.99 10.43 5.17
CA PRO A 25 5.30 11.52 5.84
C PRO A 25 3.87 11.16 6.22
N LYS A 26 3.42 11.65 7.37
CA LYS A 26 2.07 11.39 7.88
C LYS A 26 1.01 12.13 7.05
N GLY A 27 -0.10 11.45 6.76
CA GLY A 27 -1.23 12.04 6.04
C GLY A 27 -0.96 12.30 4.56
N GLN A 28 0.09 11.68 4.00
CA GLN A 28 0.47 11.79 2.60
C GLN A 28 0.34 10.45 1.87
N ILE A 29 0.27 10.53 0.54
CA ILE A 29 0.42 9.40 -0.36
C ILE A 29 1.88 9.34 -0.79
N THR A 30 2.57 8.27 -0.43
CA THR A 30 3.92 7.97 -0.94
C THR A 30 3.84 6.78 -1.88
N THR A 31 4.32 6.93 -3.11
CA THR A 31 4.42 5.81 -4.05
C THR A 31 5.86 5.34 -4.18
N ILE A 32 6.05 4.03 -4.10
CA ILE A 32 7.33 3.36 -4.30
C ILE A 32 7.35 2.78 -5.71
N ILE A 33 8.33 3.19 -6.51
CA ILE A 33 8.59 2.67 -7.84
C ILE A 33 10.02 2.13 -7.94
N GLY A 34 10.29 1.33 -8.95
CA GLY A 34 11.63 0.78 -9.20
C GLY A 34 11.55 -0.48 -10.06
N PRO A 35 12.66 -0.91 -10.66
CA PRO A 35 12.73 -2.12 -11.47
C PRO A 35 12.28 -3.38 -10.71
N ASN A 36 11.94 -4.43 -11.45
CA ASN A 36 11.62 -5.72 -10.83
C ASN A 36 12.82 -6.27 -10.07
N GLY A 37 12.57 -6.84 -8.89
CA GLY A 37 13.62 -7.42 -8.04
C GLY A 37 14.46 -6.39 -7.26
N CYS A 38 14.18 -5.08 -7.31
CA CYS A 38 14.92 -4.08 -6.52
C CYS A 38 14.58 -4.08 -5.02
N GLY A 39 13.57 -4.84 -4.57
CA GLY A 39 13.26 -5.04 -3.15
C GLY A 39 11.99 -4.33 -2.64
N LYS A 40 11.14 -3.76 -3.51
CA LYS A 40 9.90 -3.04 -3.10
C LYS A 40 9.00 -3.86 -2.17
N THR A 41 8.60 -5.05 -2.60
CA THR A 41 7.79 -5.96 -1.79
C THR A 41 8.48 -6.35 -0.48
N THR A 42 9.80 -6.62 -0.52
CA THR A 42 10.57 -6.95 0.68
C THR A 42 10.59 -5.79 1.67
N LEU A 43 10.73 -4.55 1.19
CA LEU A 43 10.68 -3.34 2.03
C LEU A 43 9.35 -3.27 2.80
N LEU A 44 8.23 -3.53 2.14
CA LEU A 44 6.91 -3.53 2.77
C LEU A 44 6.73 -4.74 3.69
N GLN A 45 7.22 -5.91 3.32
CA GLN A 45 7.11 -7.14 4.10
C GLN A 45 7.87 -7.13 5.43
N CYS A 46 8.82 -6.23 5.62
CA CYS A 46 9.46 -6.01 6.93
C CYS A 46 8.44 -5.61 8.01
N LEU A 47 7.39 -4.91 7.63
CA LEU A 47 6.38 -4.38 8.56
C LEU A 47 5.43 -5.45 9.10
N ASN A 48 5.09 -6.44 8.27
CA ASN A 48 4.20 -7.54 8.67
C ASN A 48 4.95 -8.77 9.20
N GLY A 49 6.29 -8.72 9.25
CA GLY A 49 7.15 -9.79 9.77
C GLY A 49 7.42 -10.92 8.77
N CYS A 50 6.98 -10.81 7.51
CA CYS A 50 7.28 -11.80 6.47
C CYS A 50 8.74 -11.72 6.00
N SER A 51 9.37 -10.56 6.12
CA SER A 51 10.81 -10.37 5.86
C SER A 51 11.53 -9.97 7.14
N LYS A 52 12.59 -10.73 7.48
CA LYS A 52 13.37 -10.49 8.70
C LYS A 52 14.39 -9.39 8.49
N VAL A 53 14.27 -8.32 9.27
CA VAL A 53 15.28 -7.25 9.36
C VAL A 53 16.52 -7.80 10.05
N THR A 54 17.70 -7.68 9.42
CA THR A 54 18.97 -8.17 9.95
C THR A 54 19.77 -7.08 10.66
N ALA A 55 19.55 -5.81 10.32
CA ALA A 55 20.12 -4.65 11.00
C ALA A 55 19.24 -3.42 10.77
N GLY A 56 19.37 -2.41 11.61
CA GLY A 56 18.60 -1.17 11.57
C GLY A 56 17.29 -1.23 12.35
N THR A 57 16.52 -0.16 12.27
CA THR A 57 15.24 -0.02 13.01
C THR A 57 14.13 0.48 12.08
N ILE A 58 12.90 0.09 12.40
CA ILE A 58 11.69 0.62 11.76
C ILE A 58 10.78 1.15 12.87
N THR A 59 10.46 2.43 12.79
CA THR A 59 9.65 3.11 13.81
C THR A 59 8.35 3.65 13.23
N VAL A 60 7.29 3.60 14.03
CA VAL A 60 6.03 4.30 13.79
C VAL A 60 5.77 5.23 14.96
N ASP A 61 5.69 6.53 14.71
CA ASP A 61 5.54 7.57 15.74
C ASP A 61 6.59 7.42 16.88
N ASN A 62 7.87 7.18 16.49
CA ASN A 62 9.06 6.96 17.34
C ASN A 62 9.04 5.65 18.16
N GLU A 63 8.08 4.76 17.97
CA GLU A 63 8.07 3.44 18.60
C GLU A 63 8.56 2.38 17.62
N ASN A 64 9.50 1.52 18.04
CA ASN A 64 10.01 0.44 17.20
C ASN A 64 8.90 -0.58 16.91
N ILE A 65 8.43 -0.60 15.64
CA ILE A 65 7.35 -1.48 15.22
C ILE A 65 7.74 -2.96 15.28
N LEU A 66 9.03 -3.27 15.12
CA LEU A 66 9.51 -4.65 15.09
C LEU A 66 9.48 -5.33 16.46
N SER A 67 9.52 -4.55 17.56
CA SER A 67 9.41 -5.07 18.91
C SER A 67 7.97 -5.40 19.33
N LEU A 68 6.97 -4.93 18.57
CA LEU A 68 5.57 -5.15 18.89
C LEU A 68 5.09 -6.53 18.42
N PRO A 69 4.16 -7.16 19.16
CA PRO A 69 3.42 -8.32 18.65
C PRO A 69 2.70 -8.01 17.33
N LEU A 70 2.58 -9.01 16.45
CA LEU A 70 1.93 -8.83 15.13
C LEU A 70 0.53 -8.21 15.24
N LYS A 71 -0.25 -8.56 16.26
CA LYS A 71 -1.58 -8.01 16.53
C LYS A 71 -1.54 -6.50 16.77
N GLU A 72 -0.55 -6.00 17.51
CA GLU A 72 -0.38 -4.57 17.79
C GLU A 72 0.15 -3.80 16.55
N ARG A 73 1.03 -4.45 15.76
CA ARG A 73 1.43 -3.89 14.45
C ARG A 73 0.23 -3.73 13.53
N ALA A 74 -0.63 -4.76 13.46
CA ALA A 74 -1.83 -4.75 12.62
C ALA A 74 -2.84 -3.67 13.02
N LYS A 75 -2.90 -3.21 14.26
CA LYS A 75 -3.71 -2.05 14.64
C LYS A 75 -3.17 -0.72 14.08
N ARG A 76 -1.90 -0.66 13.73
CA ARG A 76 -1.23 0.56 13.25
C ARG A 76 -1.07 0.62 11.75
N ILE A 77 -0.84 -0.55 11.13
CA ILE A 77 -0.52 -0.70 9.71
C ILE A 77 -1.43 -1.77 9.13
N ALA A 78 -2.24 -1.40 8.15
CA ALA A 78 -2.96 -2.32 7.28
C ALA A 78 -2.11 -2.58 6.03
N PHE A 79 -2.05 -3.84 5.60
CA PHE A 79 -1.25 -4.24 4.46
C PHE A 79 -2.09 -5.05 3.47
N LEU A 80 -2.19 -4.56 2.24
CA LEU A 80 -2.76 -5.28 1.11
C LEU A 80 -1.61 -5.81 0.25
N PRO A 81 -1.31 -7.11 0.30
CA PRO A 81 -0.29 -7.72 -0.56
C PRO A 81 -0.79 -7.79 -1.99
N GLN A 82 0.13 -7.96 -2.92
CA GLN A 82 -0.23 -8.31 -4.29
C GLN A 82 -1.04 -9.62 -4.29
N ILE A 83 -2.28 -9.56 -4.78
CA ILE A 83 -3.20 -10.71 -4.74
C ILE A 83 -2.85 -11.67 -5.86
N ARG A 84 -2.21 -12.78 -5.54
CA ARG A 84 -1.83 -13.84 -6.51
C ARG A 84 -2.43 -15.21 -6.21
N THR A 85 -3.22 -15.37 -5.14
CA THR A 85 -3.49 -16.68 -4.55
C THR A 85 -4.96 -17.03 -4.48
N VAL A 86 -5.20 -18.26 -4.06
CA VAL A 86 -6.51 -18.88 -3.86
C VAL A 86 -7.44 -17.93 -3.11
N ILE A 87 -8.53 -17.58 -3.76
CA ILE A 87 -9.58 -16.76 -3.16
C ILE A 87 -10.40 -17.67 -2.24
N PRO A 88 -10.59 -17.29 -0.98
CA PRO A 88 -11.38 -18.11 -0.07
C PRO A 88 -12.85 -18.15 -0.51
N VAL A 89 -13.48 -19.33 -0.44
CA VAL A 89 -14.91 -19.51 -0.66
C VAL A 89 -15.63 -19.05 0.61
N LEU A 90 -15.78 -17.74 0.76
CA LEU A 90 -16.42 -17.09 1.91
C LEU A 90 -17.29 -15.92 1.43
N PRO A 91 -18.42 -15.65 2.13
CA PRO A 91 -19.19 -14.44 1.90
C PRO A 91 -18.32 -13.18 2.03
N VAL A 92 -18.57 -12.21 1.15
CA VAL A 92 -17.84 -10.93 1.14
C VAL A 92 -17.82 -10.28 2.53
N ARG A 93 -18.97 -10.22 3.19
CA ARG A 93 -19.08 -9.68 4.56
C ARG A 93 -18.10 -10.38 5.51
N THR A 94 -18.08 -11.72 5.51
CA THR A 94 -17.20 -12.51 6.36
C THR A 94 -15.73 -12.20 6.06
N LEU A 95 -15.36 -12.04 4.79
CA LEU A 95 -13.99 -11.70 4.40
C LEU A 95 -13.62 -10.29 4.90
N VAL A 96 -14.51 -9.31 4.75
CA VAL A 96 -14.26 -7.93 5.24
C VAL A 96 -14.13 -7.90 6.77
N GLU A 97 -14.94 -8.68 7.48
CA GLU A 97 -14.87 -8.82 8.94
C GLU A 97 -13.52 -9.33 9.44
N HIS A 98 -12.74 -10.06 8.63
CA HIS A 98 -11.38 -10.45 8.99
C HIS A 98 -10.47 -9.24 9.26
N GLY A 99 -10.76 -8.07 8.69
CA GLY A 99 -10.07 -6.83 9.03
C GLY A 99 -10.15 -6.47 10.52
N ARG A 100 -11.17 -6.97 11.25
CA ARG A 100 -11.34 -6.72 12.69
C ARG A 100 -10.53 -7.65 13.60
N PHE A 101 -9.88 -8.71 13.07
CA PHE A 101 -9.09 -9.64 13.89
C PHE A 101 -8.12 -8.99 14.89
N PRO A 102 -7.42 -7.91 14.58
CA PRO A 102 -6.51 -7.28 15.53
C PRO A 102 -7.20 -6.77 16.80
N TYR A 103 -8.50 -6.53 16.75
CA TYR A 103 -9.28 -5.97 17.87
C TYR A 103 -10.06 -7.02 18.65
N LEU A 104 -10.26 -8.22 18.09
CA LEU A 104 -11.01 -9.26 18.74
C LEU A 104 -10.26 -9.82 19.98
N GLY A 105 -10.97 -9.93 21.10
CA GLY A 105 -10.49 -10.56 22.33
C GLY A 105 -10.44 -12.08 22.22
N PHE A 106 -10.24 -12.75 23.36
CA PHE A 106 -10.18 -14.21 23.47
C PHE A 106 -11.47 -14.89 22.97
N THR A 107 -12.62 -14.29 23.26
CA THR A 107 -13.94 -14.80 22.84
C THR A 107 -14.23 -14.61 21.36
N ARG A 108 -13.40 -13.84 20.63
CA ARG A 108 -13.60 -13.47 19.22
C ARG A 108 -14.97 -12.86 18.90
N ARG A 109 -15.67 -12.33 19.92
CA ARG A 109 -16.97 -11.65 19.72
C ARG A 109 -16.73 -10.26 19.16
N LYS A 110 -17.47 -9.91 18.11
CA LYS A 110 -17.52 -8.56 17.51
C LYS A 110 -18.45 -7.68 18.36
N THR A 111 -18.11 -6.42 18.45
CA THR A 111 -18.95 -5.37 19.04
C THR A 111 -19.80 -4.70 17.96
N ASP A 112 -20.82 -3.92 18.35
CA ASP A 112 -21.59 -3.10 17.43
C ASP A 112 -20.70 -2.12 16.65
N LYS A 113 -19.68 -1.56 17.32
CA LYS A 113 -18.67 -0.72 16.68
C LYS A 113 -17.88 -1.46 15.58
N ASP A 114 -17.54 -2.73 15.79
CA ASP A 114 -16.87 -3.53 14.75
C ASP A 114 -17.78 -3.72 13.53
N ASN A 115 -19.06 -3.97 13.75
CA ASN A 115 -20.05 -4.11 12.68
C ASN A 115 -20.25 -2.78 11.92
N GLU A 116 -20.29 -1.65 12.62
CA GLU A 116 -20.35 -0.33 12.02
C GLU A 116 -19.12 -0.05 11.12
N ILE A 117 -17.91 -0.34 11.59
CA ILE A 117 -16.67 -0.16 10.82
C ILE A 117 -16.68 -1.06 9.57
N VAL A 118 -17.14 -2.29 9.69
CA VAL A 118 -17.26 -3.22 8.54
C VAL A 118 -18.24 -2.66 7.51
N ASN A 119 -19.43 -2.21 7.93
CA ASN A 119 -20.44 -1.64 7.05
C ASN A 119 -19.90 -0.40 6.33
N ASN A 120 -19.32 0.55 7.07
CA ASN A 120 -18.73 1.78 6.51
C ASN A 120 -17.62 1.46 5.49
N SER A 121 -16.81 0.43 5.76
CA SER A 121 -15.76 0.00 4.84
C SER A 121 -16.34 -0.60 3.54
N MET A 122 -17.39 -1.39 3.65
CA MET A 122 -18.09 -1.99 2.50
C MET A 122 -18.83 -0.94 1.66
N GLU A 123 -19.46 0.03 2.29
CA GLU A 123 -20.09 1.17 1.61
C GLU A 123 -19.05 2.02 0.88
N PHE A 124 -17.95 2.38 1.57
CA PHE A 124 -16.88 3.20 1.00
C PHE A 124 -16.27 2.60 -0.27
N THR A 125 -16.15 1.28 -0.33
CA THR A 125 -15.60 0.56 -1.48
C THR A 125 -16.65 0.08 -2.48
N ASN A 126 -17.94 0.41 -2.26
CA ASN A 126 -19.07 -0.01 -3.08
C ASN A 126 -19.17 -1.54 -3.24
N VAL A 127 -18.94 -2.31 -2.16
CA VAL A 127 -19.07 -3.77 -2.14
C VAL A 127 -20.26 -4.27 -1.29
N MET A 128 -21.01 -3.37 -0.66
CA MET A 128 -22.20 -3.71 0.14
C MET A 128 -23.23 -4.54 -0.63
N PRO A 129 -23.53 -4.27 -1.92
CA PRO A 129 -24.47 -5.09 -2.69
C PRO A 129 -24.08 -6.56 -2.84
N TYR A 130 -22.80 -6.88 -2.64
CA TYR A 130 -22.25 -8.23 -2.78
C TYR A 130 -22.01 -8.93 -1.44
N SER A 131 -22.56 -8.40 -0.34
CA SER A 131 -22.26 -8.84 1.04
C SER A 131 -22.43 -10.34 1.27
N GLU A 132 -23.45 -10.93 0.66
CA GLU A 132 -23.79 -12.35 0.79
C GLU A 132 -23.17 -13.23 -0.30
N ASP A 133 -22.60 -12.63 -1.36
CA ASP A 133 -21.96 -13.38 -2.44
C ASP A 133 -20.63 -13.97 -1.97
N ASN A 134 -20.23 -15.10 -2.52
CA ASN A 134 -18.91 -15.65 -2.28
C ASN A 134 -17.84 -14.86 -3.04
N ALA A 135 -16.73 -14.52 -2.36
CA ALA A 135 -15.68 -13.69 -2.91
C ALA A 135 -14.98 -14.31 -4.15
N ASP A 136 -14.95 -15.63 -4.27
CA ASP A 136 -14.36 -16.35 -5.39
C ASP A 136 -15.19 -16.26 -6.69
N THR A 137 -16.50 -15.99 -6.59
CA THR A 137 -17.40 -15.86 -7.75
C THR A 137 -17.36 -14.46 -8.39
N LEU A 138 -16.77 -13.49 -7.73
CA LEU A 138 -16.76 -12.10 -8.15
C LEU A 138 -15.73 -11.83 -9.27
N SER A 139 -16.01 -10.79 -10.09
CA SER A 139 -15.01 -10.27 -11.05
C SER A 139 -13.74 -9.78 -10.35
N GLY A 140 -12.61 -9.76 -11.07
CA GLY A 140 -11.33 -9.32 -10.51
C GLY A 140 -11.38 -7.93 -9.87
N GLY A 141 -12.05 -6.98 -10.52
CA GLY A 141 -12.17 -5.60 -10.01
C GLY A 141 -13.06 -5.49 -8.75
N ILE A 142 -14.18 -6.23 -8.69
CA ILE A 142 -15.02 -6.26 -7.48
C ILE A 142 -14.25 -6.93 -6.34
N ARG A 143 -13.59 -8.04 -6.61
CA ARG A 143 -12.77 -8.77 -5.64
C ARG A 143 -11.63 -7.90 -5.07
N GLN A 144 -10.97 -7.11 -5.91
CA GLN A 144 -9.97 -6.15 -5.46
C GLN A 144 -10.56 -5.13 -4.47
N ARG A 145 -11.76 -4.62 -4.74
CA ARG A 145 -12.49 -3.72 -3.83
C ARG A 145 -12.90 -4.41 -2.52
N VAL A 146 -13.23 -5.71 -2.54
CA VAL A 146 -13.51 -6.49 -1.32
C VAL A 146 -12.27 -6.60 -0.44
N PHE A 147 -11.10 -6.92 -0.99
CA PHE A 147 -9.85 -6.94 -0.21
C PHE A 147 -9.47 -5.54 0.28
N PHE A 148 -9.73 -4.51 -0.52
CA PHE A 148 -9.54 -3.13 -0.07
C PHE A 148 -10.48 -2.79 1.09
N SER A 149 -11.74 -3.21 1.04
CA SER A 149 -12.69 -3.08 2.14
C SER A 149 -12.19 -3.76 3.42
N MET A 150 -11.64 -4.98 3.30
CA MET A 150 -11.09 -5.73 4.41
C MET A 150 -9.96 -4.97 5.12
N ILE A 151 -9.01 -4.38 4.37
CA ILE A 151 -7.93 -3.60 5.00
C ILE A 151 -8.43 -2.26 5.56
N LEU A 152 -9.48 -1.67 5.01
CA LEU A 152 -10.13 -0.49 5.60
C LEU A 152 -10.83 -0.83 6.90
N ALA A 153 -11.50 -1.98 6.98
CA ALA A 153 -12.12 -2.48 8.21
C ALA A 153 -11.11 -2.71 9.34
N GLN A 154 -9.82 -2.85 9.04
CA GLN A 154 -8.76 -2.89 10.04
C GLN A 154 -8.57 -1.54 10.76
N ASP A 155 -9.08 -0.43 10.21
CA ASP A 155 -9.08 0.93 10.76
C ASP A 155 -7.68 1.43 11.21
N SER A 156 -6.66 1.04 10.51
CA SER A 156 -5.28 1.46 10.78
C SER A 156 -5.00 2.88 10.26
N ARG A 157 -4.05 3.57 10.89
CA ARG A 157 -3.62 4.92 10.44
C ARG A 157 -2.76 4.90 9.19
N ILE A 158 -2.00 3.81 9.00
CA ILE A 158 -1.12 3.62 7.85
C ILE A 158 -1.70 2.49 7.01
N ILE A 159 -1.89 2.73 5.72
CA ILE A 159 -2.40 1.76 4.75
C ILE A 159 -1.33 1.55 3.70
N ILE A 160 -0.91 0.30 3.52
CA ILE A 160 0.11 -0.10 2.57
C ILE A 160 -0.53 -1.02 1.53
N MET A 161 -0.28 -0.77 0.27
CA MET A 161 -0.85 -1.57 -0.82
C MET A 161 0.22 -1.87 -1.87
N ASP A 162 0.45 -3.15 -2.11
CA ASP A 162 1.40 -3.64 -3.10
C ASP A 162 0.67 -3.98 -4.40
N GLU A 163 0.89 -3.16 -5.43
CA GLU A 163 0.28 -3.26 -6.77
C GLU A 163 -1.27 -3.35 -6.76
N PRO A 164 -1.97 -2.43 -6.11
CA PRO A 164 -3.41 -2.55 -5.88
C PRO A 164 -4.28 -2.37 -7.14
N VAL A 165 -3.71 -1.93 -8.25
CA VAL A 165 -4.45 -1.59 -9.49
C VAL A 165 -4.18 -2.52 -10.67
N THR A 166 -3.39 -3.58 -10.48
CA THR A 166 -2.90 -4.46 -11.56
C THR A 166 -4.01 -5.12 -12.37
N TYR A 167 -5.16 -5.40 -11.74
CA TYR A 167 -6.29 -6.08 -12.40
C TYR A 167 -7.48 -5.17 -12.67
N LEU A 168 -7.30 -3.85 -12.55
CA LEU A 168 -8.35 -2.87 -12.77
C LEU A 168 -8.28 -2.30 -14.20
N ASP A 169 -9.44 -2.16 -14.83
CA ASP A 169 -9.60 -1.36 -16.02
C ASP A 169 -9.46 0.14 -15.72
N LEU A 170 -9.56 0.98 -16.73
CA LEU A 170 -9.37 2.44 -16.60
C LEU A 170 -10.37 3.07 -15.61
N GLU A 171 -11.63 2.65 -15.64
CA GLU A 171 -12.66 3.14 -14.73
C GLU A 171 -12.40 2.68 -13.28
N GLY A 172 -12.05 1.41 -13.11
CA GLY A 172 -11.66 0.83 -11.82
C GLY A 172 -10.46 1.55 -11.21
N LYS A 173 -9.42 1.87 -11.99
CA LYS A 173 -8.26 2.66 -11.56
C LYS A 173 -8.67 4.06 -11.10
N ARG A 174 -9.50 4.78 -11.88
CA ARG A 174 -9.99 6.11 -11.51
C ARG A 174 -10.75 6.08 -10.19
N THR A 175 -11.66 5.13 -10.04
CA THR A 175 -12.44 4.92 -8.82
C THR A 175 -11.52 4.62 -7.63
N PHE A 176 -10.54 3.73 -7.79
CA PHE A 176 -9.57 3.39 -6.76
C PHE A 176 -8.76 4.61 -6.32
N PHE A 177 -8.18 5.37 -7.23
CA PHE A 177 -7.41 6.57 -6.89
C PHE A 177 -8.26 7.66 -6.25
N SER A 178 -9.53 7.80 -6.64
CA SER A 178 -10.49 8.68 -5.94
C SER A 178 -10.68 8.26 -4.48
N MET A 179 -10.84 6.96 -4.21
CA MET A 179 -10.95 6.42 -2.85
C MET A 179 -9.65 6.67 -2.05
N VAL A 180 -8.48 6.44 -2.65
CA VAL A 180 -7.17 6.71 -2.03
C VAL A 180 -7.05 8.19 -1.62
N ASN A 181 -7.44 9.11 -2.50
CA ASN A 181 -7.44 10.54 -2.20
C ASN A 181 -8.42 10.92 -1.06
N LYS A 182 -9.60 10.28 -0.99
CA LYS A 182 -10.55 10.49 0.12
C LYS A 182 -9.94 10.02 1.45
N LEU A 183 -9.24 8.88 1.46
CA LEU A 183 -8.56 8.37 2.65
C LEU A 183 -7.42 9.30 3.10
N LYS A 184 -6.62 9.84 2.18
CA LYS A 184 -5.64 10.87 2.49
C LYS A 184 -6.29 12.08 3.14
N LYS A 185 -7.37 12.60 2.54
CA LYS A 185 -8.11 13.74 3.10
C LYS A 185 -8.68 13.48 4.50
N SER A 186 -8.97 12.22 4.86
CA SER A 186 -9.34 11.81 6.22
C SER A 186 -8.14 11.64 7.17
N GLY A 187 -6.91 11.98 6.73
CA GLY A 187 -5.69 11.93 7.54
C GLY A 187 -4.98 10.59 7.57
N LYS A 188 -5.38 9.61 6.76
CA LYS A 188 -4.65 8.33 6.63
C LYS A 188 -3.33 8.56 5.89
N THR A 189 -2.28 7.85 6.28
CA THR A 189 -1.00 7.78 5.58
C THR A 189 -1.05 6.58 4.64
N ILE A 190 -0.73 6.79 3.36
CA ILE A 190 -0.90 5.77 2.33
C ILE A 190 0.43 5.52 1.64
N ILE A 191 0.80 4.25 1.52
CA ILE A 191 2.00 3.81 0.82
C ILE A 191 1.57 2.84 -0.28
N LEU A 192 1.91 3.18 -1.52
CA LEU A 192 1.58 2.40 -2.70
C LEU A 192 2.85 1.85 -3.34
N VAL A 193 2.81 0.66 -3.88
CA VAL A 193 3.73 0.22 -4.94
C VAL A 193 2.96 0.25 -6.23
N LEU A 194 3.47 0.96 -7.23
CA LEU A 194 2.88 1.04 -8.57
C LEU A 194 3.95 0.70 -9.62
N HIS A 195 3.50 0.17 -10.77
CA HIS A 195 4.35 -0.06 -11.94
C HIS A 195 4.23 1.04 -12.98
N ASP A 196 3.04 1.63 -13.10
CA ASP A 196 2.79 2.71 -14.05
C ASP A 196 3.37 4.02 -13.50
N LEU A 197 4.35 4.58 -14.21
CA LEU A 197 5.04 5.81 -13.81
C LEU A 197 4.11 7.02 -13.87
N SER A 198 3.21 7.07 -14.85
CA SER A 198 2.24 8.17 -15.01
C SER A 198 1.26 8.19 -13.85
N ASP A 199 0.72 7.02 -13.46
CA ASP A 199 -0.14 6.88 -12.30
C ASP A 199 0.60 7.23 -11.01
N ALA A 200 1.86 6.77 -10.86
CA ALA A 200 2.68 7.04 -9.68
C ALA A 200 2.94 8.54 -9.48
N ILE A 201 3.30 9.25 -10.54
CA ILE A 201 3.54 10.71 -10.49
C ILE A 201 2.26 11.45 -10.14
N ARG A 202 1.14 11.07 -10.78
CA ARG A 202 -0.14 11.78 -10.63
C ARG A 202 -0.76 11.67 -9.25
N ILE A 203 -0.64 10.49 -8.60
CA ILE A 203 -1.32 10.26 -7.31
C ILE A 203 -0.49 10.68 -6.09
N SER A 204 0.83 10.79 -6.23
CA SER A 204 1.74 10.88 -5.09
C SER A 204 1.98 12.31 -4.62
N ASP A 205 2.05 12.49 -3.31
CA ASP A 205 2.69 13.65 -2.70
C ASP A 205 4.20 13.48 -2.62
N ASN A 206 4.64 12.23 -2.42
CA ASN A 206 6.04 11.84 -2.33
C ASN A 206 6.30 10.60 -3.18
N LEU A 207 7.40 10.58 -3.92
CA LEU A 207 7.82 9.48 -4.76
C LEU A 207 9.13 8.90 -4.24
N VAL A 208 9.16 7.58 -4.09
CA VAL A 208 10.35 6.83 -3.68
C VAL A 208 10.80 5.96 -4.84
N ILE A 209 12.01 6.20 -5.32
CA ILE A 209 12.60 5.40 -6.39
C ILE A 209 13.62 4.46 -5.78
N MET A 210 13.40 3.16 -5.97
CA MET A 210 14.34 2.12 -5.56
C MET A 210 15.13 1.62 -6.76
N ASN A 211 16.45 1.50 -6.60
CA ASN A 211 17.33 0.88 -7.57
C ASN A 211 18.46 0.13 -6.86
N GLY A 212 18.89 -1.00 -7.40
CA GLY A 212 20.05 -1.74 -6.87
C GLY A 212 19.92 -2.09 -5.37
N ARG A 213 18.70 -2.38 -4.88
CA ARG A 213 18.39 -2.75 -3.48
C ARG A 213 18.59 -1.60 -2.46
N LYS A 214 18.55 -0.35 -2.95
CA LYS A 214 18.69 0.88 -2.16
C LYS A 214 17.60 1.88 -2.54
N ILE A 215 17.44 2.91 -1.72
CA ILE A 215 16.68 4.10 -2.10
C ILE A 215 17.59 4.97 -2.98
N ALA A 216 17.21 5.18 -4.24
CA ALA A 216 17.92 6.08 -5.14
C ALA A 216 17.55 7.54 -4.85
N ILE A 217 16.25 7.80 -4.63
CA ILE A 217 15.74 9.12 -4.23
C ILE A 217 14.40 8.96 -3.49
N SER A 218 14.09 9.91 -2.61
CA SER A 218 12.78 10.08 -1.99
C SER A 218 12.46 11.56 -1.94
N ASP A 219 11.57 12.04 -2.81
CA ASP A 219 11.22 13.47 -2.94
C ASP A 219 9.82 13.60 -3.59
N THR A 220 9.38 14.84 -3.77
CA THR A 220 8.17 15.13 -4.55
C THR A 220 8.32 14.63 -6.01
N PRO A 221 7.23 14.24 -6.67
CA PRO A 221 7.29 13.84 -8.08
C PRO A 221 7.97 14.88 -8.99
N ALA A 222 7.69 16.17 -8.75
CA ALA A 222 8.28 17.26 -9.52
C ALA A 222 9.81 17.33 -9.39
N ASN A 223 10.34 17.08 -8.19
CA ASN A 223 11.79 17.06 -7.96
C ASN A 223 12.43 15.81 -8.55
N CYS A 224 11.78 14.64 -8.44
CA CYS A 224 12.27 13.41 -9.07
C CYS A 224 12.36 13.54 -10.61
N LEU A 225 11.41 14.23 -11.24
CA LEU A 225 11.46 14.50 -12.69
C LEU A 225 12.62 15.44 -13.07
N LYS A 226 12.90 16.48 -12.26
CA LYS A 226 14.01 17.43 -12.51
C LYS A 226 15.38 16.80 -12.44
N THR A 227 15.55 15.73 -11.66
CA THR A 227 16.84 15.05 -11.47
C THR A 227 17.15 14.03 -12.55
N HIS A 228 16.25 13.78 -13.49
CA HIS A 228 16.35 12.75 -14.54
C HIS A 228 16.54 11.31 -14.00
N ILE A 229 16.37 11.09 -12.69
CA ILE A 229 16.58 9.78 -12.04
C ILE A 229 15.60 8.72 -12.56
N ILE A 230 14.40 9.13 -13.00
CA ILE A 230 13.39 8.23 -13.55
C ILE A 230 13.89 7.67 -14.88
N GLU A 231 14.40 8.53 -15.77
CA GLU A 231 14.96 8.15 -17.06
C GLU A 231 16.15 7.20 -16.89
N ASP A 232 17.04 7.51 -15.94
CA ASP A 232 18.22 6.69 -15.67
C ASP A 232 17.86 5.30 -15.12
N VAL A 233 16.90 5.22 -14.18
CA VAL A 233 16.54 3.98 -13.51
C VAL A 233 15.67 3.08 -14.39
N PHE A 234 14.79 3.66 -15.20
CA PHE A 234 13.85 2.91 -16.03
C PHE A 234 14.24 2.83 -17.50
N HIS A 235 15.36 3.50 -17.90
CA HIS A 235 15.83 3.57 -19.29
C HIS A 235 14.74 4.04 -20.25
N THR A 236 14.05 5.10 -19.87
CA THR A 236 12.88 5.64 -20.57
C THR A 236 13.05 7.15 -20.76
N THR A 237 12.23 7.73 -21.60
CA THR A 237 12.05 9.18 -21.72
C THR A 237 10.59 9.52 -21.47
N TYR A 238 10.26 10.78 -21.30
CA TYR A 238 8.85 11.18 -21.14
C TYR A 238 8.51 12.44 -21.94
N LYS A 239 7.23 12.55 -22.28
CA LYS A 239 6.63 13.80 -22.76
C LYS A 239 5.68 14.33 -21.72
N LYS A 240 5.75 15.65 -21.47
CA LYS A 240 4.84 16.36 -20.60
C LYS A 240 3.75 17.01 -21.45
N PHE A 241 2.52 16.84 -21.04
CA PHE A 241 1.34 17.53 -21.55
C PHE A 241 0.69 18.26 -20.37
N SER A 242 0.12 19.41 -20.63
CA SER A 242 -0.57 20.22 -19.58
C SER A 242 -1.93 20.62 -20.10
N ASP A 243 -2.94 20.52 -19.26
CA ASP A 243 -4.28 21.06 -19.50
C ASP A 243 -4.82 21.76 -18.22
N ASP A 244 -6.10 22.13 -18.22
CA ASP A 244 -6.75 22.81 -17.09
C ASP A 244 -6.84 21.95 -15.82
N GLU A 245 -6.69 20.61 -15.95
CA GLU A 245 -6.72 19.67 -14.82
C GLU A 245 -5.31 19.40 -14.24
N GLY A 246 -4.24 19.79 -14.99
CA GLY A 246 -2.85 19.67 -14.52
C GLY A 246 -1.85 19.12 -15.53
N ASP A 247 -0.77 18.59 -15.00
CA ASP A 247 0.33 18.02 -15.78
C ASP A 247 0.19 16.51 -15.95
N TYR A 248 0.37 16.02 -17.15
CA TYR A 248 0.36 14.59 -17.51
C TYR A 248 1.70 14.19 -18.14
N TYR A 249 2.16 13.01 -17.79
CA TYR A 249 3.43 12.48 -18.27
C TYR A 249 3.21 11.15 -18.99
N ILE A 250 3.71 11.02 -20.20
CA ILE A 250 3.68 9.79 -21.00
C ILE A 250 5.12 9.31 -21.14
N PHE A 251 5.41 8.15 -20.59
CA PHE A 251 6.73 7.51 -20.67
C PHE A 251 6.83 6.62 -21.91
N MET A 252 8.02 6.64 -22.57
CA MET A 252 8.27 5.96 -23.86
C MET A 252 9.59 5.17 -23.81
#